data_af0202ce641be8b913e0f8d518d7cf03
#
_entry.id   af0202ce641be8b913e0f8d518d7cf03
#
_cell.length_a   1.000
_cell.length_b   1.000
_cell.length_c   1.000
_cell.angle_alpha   90.00
_cell.angle_beta   90.00
_cell.angle_gamma   90.00
#
_symmetry.space_group_name_H-M   'P 1'
#
loop_
_entity.id
_entity.type
_entity.pdbx_description
1 polymer ?
#
loop_
_entity_poly.entity_id
_entity_poly.type
_entity_poly.pdbx_seq_one_letter_code
_entity_poly.pdbx_strand_id
1 'polypeptide(L)'
;MNRNFSQMITVRCSDPQLLCDMLAEWDLAQATTDIMGYMGTRVLADREKMGRYVIIADFGVVDPSVSAADEAARNNARPETRAFSVRMREVLDDDPEFHHFDEIYRTDR
;
A
#
# COMPACT_ATOMS: atom_id res chain seq x y z
N MET A 1 2.81 -11.51 19.87
CA MET A 1 1.56 -10.81 19.56
C MET A 1 1.66 -10.19 18.19
N ASN A 2 0.68 -10.43 17.35
CA ASN A 2 0.66 -9.84 16.01
C ASN A 2 0.26 -8.37 16.09
N ARG A 3 0.84 -7.55 15.21
CA ARG A 3 0.64 -6.11 15.14
C ARG A 3 0.02 -5.72 13.81
N ASN A 4 -0.64 -4.57 13.79
CA ASN A 4 -1.03 -3.96 12.52
C ASN A 4 0.24 -3.60 11.73
N PHE A 5 0.11 -3.60 10.42
CA PHE A 5 1.24 -3.45 9.50
C PHE A 5 0.93 -2.38 8.47
N SER A 6 1.92 -1.59 8.11
CA SER A 6 1.79 -0.61 7.03
C SER A 6 2.92 -0.78 6.03
N GLN A 7 2.56 -0.85 4.76
CA GLN A 7 3.52 -0.74 3.67
C GLN A 7 3.51 0.70 3.19
N MET A 8 4.68 1.31 3.12
CA MET A 8 4.82 2.67 2.61
C MET A 8 5.70 2.64 1.37
N ILE A 9 5.22 3.26 0.30
CA ILE A 9 5.94 3.34 -0.96
C ILE A 9 6.18 4.81 -1.28
N THR A 10 7.44 5.22 -1.30
CA THR A 10 7.81 6.57 -1.70
C THR A 10 8.01 6.60 -3.21
N VAL A 11 7.34 7.51 -3.89
CA VAL A 11 7.35 7.60 -5.35
C VAL A 11 7.55 9.04 -5.80
N ARG A 12 8.06 9.18 -7.03
CA ARG A 12 8.07 10.45 -7.75
C ARG A 12 7.21 10.29 -9.00
N CYS A 13 6.33 11.26 -9.24
CA CYS A 13 5.31 11.11 -10.27
C CYS A 13 4.93 12.49 -10.80
N SER A 14 4.80 12.62 -12.13
CA SER A 14 4.39 13.86 -12.79
C SER A 14 2.87 13.96 -12.92
N ASP A 15 2.16 12.84 -12.87
CA ASP A 15 0.70 12.78 -12.99
C ASP A 15 0.10 12.03 -11.79
N PRO A 16 -0.06 12.71 -10.64
CA PRO A 16 -0.59 12.07 -9.44
C PRO A 16 -2.04 11.61 -9.59
N GLN A 17 -2.84 12.27 -10.44
CA GLN A 17 -4.22 11.86 -10.66
C GLN A 17 -4.28 10.47 -11.32
N LEU A 18 -3.43 10.23 -12.31
CA LEU A 18 -3.36 8.93 -12.96
C LEU A 18 -2.95 7.84 -11.95
N LEU A 19 -1.97 8.14 -11.10
CA LEU A 19 -1.55 7.21 -10.04
C LEU A 19 -2.71 6.90 -9.10
N CYS A 20 -3.46 7.91 -8.66
CA CYS A 20 -4.61 7.72 -7.76
C CYS A 20 -5.72 6.91 -8.43
N ASP A 21 -5.99 7.16 -9.71
CA ASP A 21 -7.00 6.41 -10.46
C ASP A 21 -6.62 4.92 -10.56
N MET A 22 -5.35 4.63 -10.80
CA MET A 22 -4.85 3.26 -10.84
C MET A 22 -4.96 2.56 -9.49
N LEU A 23 -4.66 3.28 -8.40
CA LEU A 23 -4.77 2.74 -7.05
C LEU A 23 -6.22 2.49 -6.67
N ALA A 24 -7.14 3.36 -7.06
CA ALA A 24 -8.57 3.17 -6.81
C ALA A 24 -9.09 1.91 -7.52
N GLU A 25 -8.65 1.68 -8.75
CA GLU A 25 -8.99 0.48 -9.51
C GLU A 25 -8.45 -0.79 -8.83
N TRP A 26 -7.19 -0.75 -8.40
CA TRP A 26 -6.58 -1.87 -7.68
C TRP A 26 -7.29 -2.13 -6.34
N ASP A 27 -7.66 -1.07 -5.62
CA ASP A 27 -8.38 -1.17 -4.34
C ASP A 27 -9.72 -1.89 -4.51
N LEU A 28 -10.48 -1.57 -5.56
CA LEU A 28 -11.73 -2.25 -5.85
C LEU A 28 -11.52 -3.76 -6.07
N ALA A 29 -10.44 -4.13 -6.73
CA ALA A 29 -10.12 -5.53 -6.98
C ALA A 29 -9.79 -6.28 -5.69
N GLN A 30 -9.35 -5.59 -4.62
CA GLN A 30 -9.05 -6.22 -3.33
C GLN A 30 -10.31 -6.80 -2.68
N ALA A 31 -11.48 -6.24 -2.94
CA ALA A 31 -12.73 -6.70 -2.34
C ALA A 31 -13.09 -8.15 -2.70
N THR A 32 -12.54 -8.69 -3.78
CA THR A 32 -12.82 -10.05 -4.24
C THR A 32 -11.74 -11.06 -3.82
N THR A 33 -10.76 -10.65 -3.02
CA THR A 33 -9.66 -11.52 -2.57
C THR A 33 -9.98 -12.15 -1.23
N ASP A 34 -9.22 -13.19 -0.89
CA ASP A 34 -9.25 -13.81 0.45
C ASP A 34 -8.19 -13.22 1.40
N ILE A 35 -7.56 -12.12 1.01
CA ILE A 35 -6.60 -11.42 1.87
C ILE A 35 -7.35 -10.81 3.05
N MET A 36 -6.88 -11.13 4.25
CA MET A 36 -7.49 -10.61 5.48
C MET A 36 -6.84 -9.30 5.90
N GLY A 37 -7.66 -8.42 6.47
CA GLY A 37 -7.17 -7.26 7.21
C GLY A 37 -6.76 -6.06 6.39
N TYR A 38 -6.89 -6.08 5.07
CA TYR A 38 -6.62 -4.90 4.26
C TYR A 38 -7.59 -3.77 4.65
N MET A 39 -7.04 -2.62 5.06
CA MET A 39 -7.80 -1.49 5.58
C MET A 39 -7.93 -0.34 4.61
N GLY A 40 -7.27 -0.43 3.46
CA GLY A 40 -7.30 0.63 2.46
C GLY A 40 -5.95 1.24 2.19
N THR A 41 -5.92 2.11 1.19
CA THR A 41 -4.71 2.78 0.71
C THR A 41 -4.96 4.27 0.64
N ARG A 42 -3.96 5.05 1.03
CA ARG A 42 -4.01 6.51 0.89
C ARG A 42 -2.72 7.01 0.27
N VAL A 43 -2.81 8.14 -0.42
CA VAL A 43 -1.67 8.80 -1.04
C VAL A 43 -1.50 10.17 -0.40
N LEU A 44 -0.30 10.43 0.09
CA LEU A 44 0.04 11.71 0.70
C LEU A 44 1.01 12.46 -0.20
N ALA A 45 0.74 13.74 -0.45
CA ALA A 45 1.67 14.60 -1.17
C ALA A 45 2.70 15.16 -0.18
N ASP A 46 3.98 15.12 -0.55
CA ASP A 46 5.04 15.72 0.25
C ASP A 46 4.98 17.24 0.09
N ARG A 47 4.76 17.94 1.19
CA ARG A 47 4.69 19.41 1.16
C ARG A 47 6.04 20.07 0.92
N GLU A 48 7.13 19.35 1.19
CA GLU A 48 8.50 19.88 1.12
C GLU A 48 9.15 19.60 -0.24
N LYS A 49 8.65 18.60 -0.97
CA LYS A 49 9.23 18.19 -2.26
C LYS A 49 8.12 17.97 -3.28
N MET A 50 7.98 18.91 -4.21
CA MET A 50 7.01 18.80 -5.28
C MET A 50 7.27 17.57 -6.14
N GLY A 51 6.21 16.84 -6.47
CA GLY A 51 6.29 15.63 -7.30
C GLY A 51 6.60 14.35 -6.51
N ARG A 52 6.81 14.46 -5.20
CA ARG A 52 7.04 13.31 -4.34
C ARG A 52 5.77 12.97 -3.56
N TYR A 53 5.47 11.67 -3.53
CA TYR A 53 4.26 11.16 -2.87
C TYR A 53 4.61 9.93 -2.04
N VAL A 54 3.79 9.66 -1.03
CA VAL A 54 3.88 8.44 -0.24
C VAL A 54 2.56 7.70 -0.35
N ILE A 55 2.63 6.44 -0.78
CA ILE A 55 1.47 5.55 -0.84
C ILE A 55 1.52 4.69 0.42
N ILE A 56 0.43 4.65 1.18
CA ILE A 56 0.35 3.89 2.43
C ILE A 56 -0.79 2.89 2.32
N ALA A 57 -0.45 1.61 2.43
CA ALA A 57 -1.43 0.53 2.51
C ALA A 57 -1.38 -0.08 3.91
N ASP A 58 -2.51 -0.09 4.59
CA ASP A 58 -2.62 -0.55 5.98
C ASP A 58 -3.29 -1.92 6.04
N PHE A 59 -2.75 -2.79 6.91
CA PHE A 59 -3.29 -4.12 7.17
C PHE A 59 -3.46 -4.29 8.67
N GLY A 60 -4.68 -4.65 9.10
CA GLY A 60 -4.98 -4.93 10.50
C GLY A 60 -4.96 -6.42 10.79
N VAL A 61 -4.86 -6.76 12.06
CA VAL A 61 -4.97 -8.15 12.52
C VAL A 61 -6.45 -8.54 12.56
N VAL A 62 -6.82 -9.59 11.83
CA VAL A 62 -8.18 -10.14 11.82
C VAL A 62 -8.19 -11.44 12.61
N ASP A 63 -7.30 -12.36 12.28
CA ASP A 63 -7.11 -13.63 12.99
C ASP A 63 -5.83 -13.49 13.82
N PRO A 64 -5.91 -13.63 15.16
CA PRO A 64 -4.71 -13.49 16.01
C PRO A 64 -3.58 -14.46 15.69
N SER A 65 -3.86 -15.57 15.00
CA SER A 65 -2.85 -16.53 14.59
C SER A 65 -2.17 -16.19 13.27
N VAL A 66 -2.64 -15.13 12.57
CA VAL A 66 -2.12 -14.74 11.26
C VAL A 66 -1.60 -13.31 11.34
N SER A 67 -0.34 -13.12 11.01
CA SER A 67 0.27 -11.79 11.06
C SER A 67 -0.23 -10.92 9.90
N ALA A 68 -0.48 -9.63 10.20
CA ALA A 68 -0.86 -8.67 9.17
C ALA A 68 0.27 -8.50 8.13
N ALA A 69 1.52 -8.56 8.57
CA ALA A 69 2.68 -8.51 7.67
C ALA A 69 2.70 -9.70 6.70
N ASP A 70 2.36 -10.91 7.17
CA ASP A 70 2.30 -12.10 6.32
C ASP A 70 1.16 -11.98 5.30
N GLU A 71 0.01 -11.45 5.69
CA GLU A 71 -1.09 -11.20 4.76
C GLU A 71 -0.71 -10.16 3.71
N ALA A 72 -0.01 -9.10 4.10
CA ALA A 72 0.48 -8.11 3.15
C ALA A 72 1.48 -8.74 2.15
N ALA A 73 2.37 -9.60 2.64
CA ALA A 73 3.32 -10.31 1.79
C ALA A 73 2.60 -11.26 0.82
N ARG A 74 1.57 -11.96 1.31
CA ARG A 74 0.75 -12.84 0.47
C ARG A 74 0.03 -12.05 -0.62
N ASN A 75 -0.49 -10.87 -0.27
CA ASN A 75 -1.13 -9.98 -1.24
C ASN A 75 -0.14 -9.50 -2.30
N ASN A 76 1.08 -9.12 -1.89
CA ASN A 76 2.12 -8.67 -2.81
C ASN A 76 2.58 -9.78 -3.77
N ALA A 77 2.45 -11.04 -3.39
CA ALA A 77 2.82 -12.18 -4.23
C ALA A 77 1.75 -12.57 -5.24
N ARG A 78 0.55 -11.99 -5.15
CA ARG A 78 -0.54 -12.31 -6.09
C ARG A 78 -0.20 -11.79 -7.49
N PRO A 79 -0.55 -12.55 -8.55
CA PRO A 79 -0.27 -12.13 -9.93
C PRO A 79 -0.85 -10.75 -10.27
N GLU A 80 -2.06 -10.45 -9.78
CA GLU A 80 -2.75 -9.18 -10.03
C GLU A 80 -1.99 -8.02 -9.39
N THR A 81 -1.46 -8.21 -8.19
CA THR A 81 -0.67 -7.18 -7.50
C THR A 81 0.66 -6.95 -8.20
N ARG A 82 1.29 -8.01 -8.68
CA ARG A 82 2.53 -7.90 -9.46
C ARG A 82 2.29 -7.18 -10.77
N ALA A 83 1.21 -7.49 -11.48
CA ALA A 83 0.84 -6.80 -12.71
C ALA A 83 0.57 -5.32 -12.45
N PHE A 84 -0.11 -4.99 -11.35
CA PHE A 84 -0.33 -3.61 -10.95
C PHE A 84 1.01 -2.89 -10.69
N SER A 85 1.94 -3.54 -9.99
CA SER A 85 3.25 -2.97 -9.69
C SER A 85 4.02 -2.61 -10.97
N VAL A 86 3.96 -3.47 -11.98
CA VAL A 86 4.59 -3.19 -13.28
C VAL A 86 3.97 -1.96 -13.93
N ARG A 87 2.64 -1.89 -13.98
CA ARG A 87 1.91 -0.75 -14.55
C ARG A 87 2.20 0.54 -13.77
N MET A 88 2.27 0.46 -12.45
CA MET A 88 2.58 1.62 -11.61
C MET A 88 3.95 2.19 -11.96
N ARG A 89 4.96 1.33 -12.13
CA ARG A 89 6.31 1.78 -12.46
C ARG A 89 6.37 2.54 -13.78
N GLU A 90 5.50 2.24 -14.72
CA GLU A 90 5.44 2.91 -16.01
C GLU A 90 5.01 4.38 -15.89
N VAL A 91 4.28 4.74 -14.84
CA VAL A 91 3.81 6.12 -14.61
C VAL A 91 4.64 6.87 -13.58
N LEU A 92 5.66 6.26 -13.02
CA LEU A 92 6.58 6.90 -12.08
C LEU A 92 7.79 7.47 -12.81
N ASP A 93 8.36 8.54 -12.26
CA ASP A 93 9.53 9.20 -12.84
C ASP A 93 10.83 8.45 -12.52
N ASP A 94 10.87 7.71 -11.41
CA ASP A 94 12.00 6.87 -11.04
C ASP A 94 11.50 5.66 -10.21
N ASP A 95 12.42 4.81 -9.76
CA ASP A 95 12.07 3.59 -9.03
C ASP A 95 11.42 3.92 -7.68
N PRO A 96 10.32 3.19 -7.32
CA PRO A 96 9.71 3.35 -6.00
C PRO A 96 10.59 2.77 -4.91
N GLU A 97 10.52 3.36 -3.72
CA GLU A 97 11.16 2.84 -2.52
C GLU A 97 10.09 2.23 -1.61
N PHE A 98 10.29 0.97 -1.22
CA PHE A 98 9.36 0.23 -0.36
C PHE A 98 9.87 0.20 1.07
N HIS A 99 8.98 0.50 2.02
CA HIS A 99 9.25 0.44 3.45
C HIS A 99 8.14 -0.33 4.14
N HIS A 100 8.49 -1.09 5.17
CA HIS A 100 7.56 -1.94 5.89
C HIS A 100 7.65 -1.63 7.38
N PHE A 101 6.49 -1.38 8.02
CA PHE A 101 6.43 -0.94 9.41
C PHE A 101 5.39 -1.74 10.18
N ASP A 102 5.75 -2.14 11.41
CA ASP A 102 4.80 -2.64 12.38
C ASP A 102 4.32 -1.51 13.27
N GLU A 103 3.03 -1.45 13.54
CA GLU A 103 2.48 -0.45 14.44
C GLU A 103 2.77 -0.87 15.88
N ILE A 104 3.51 -0.07 16.62
CA ILE A 104 3.86 -0.38 18.01
C ILE A 104 3.03 0.42 19.01
N TYR A 105 2.36 1.47 18.56
CA TYR A 105 1.55 2.33 19.41
C TYR A 105 0.57 3.14 18.59
N ARG A 106 -0.64 3.30 19.11
CA ARG A 106 -1.67 4.15 18.52
C ARG A 106 -2.49 4.79 19.63
N THR A 107 -2.79 6.07 19.48
CA THR A 107 -3.81 6.72 20.30
C THR A 107 -5.10 6.77 19.50
N ASP A 108 -6.21 6.46 20.14
CA ASP A 108 -7.54 6.63 19.55
C ASP A 108 -8.15 7.95 20.00
N ARG A 109 -8.78 8.62 19.05
CA ARG A 109 -9.45 9.89 19.32
C ARG A 109 -10.88 9.90 18.83
#